data_bdbb23c18647fafec1960e78c90baeb2
#
_entry.id   bdbb23c18647fafec1960e78c90baeb2
#
_cell.length_a   1.000
_cell.length_b   1.000
_cell.length_c   1.000
_cell.angle_alpha   90.00
_cell.angle_beta   90.00
_cell.angle_gamma   90.00
#
_symmetry.space_group_name_H-M   'P 1'
#
loop_
_entity.id
_entity.type
_entity.pdbx_description
1 polymer ?
#
loop_
_entity_poly.entity_id
_entity_poly.type
_entity_poly.pdbx_seq_one_letter_code
_entity_poly.pdbx_strand_id
1 'polypeptide(L)'
;MSDSNLMIFTGNANPALAAKVASKLGIPLGKAFVSKFSDGETTVEINENVRGKDVFVIQSTCAPTNDNLIEIILMVDALKRASAERITACIPYFGYARQDRRPRSTRVAISARVIANILEGIGVDRVLIMDVHADQIQGFFDIPVDNIYASPILLKDLQKKNYKDLLVVSPDIGGVVRA
;
A
#
# COMPACT_ATOMS: atom_id res chain seq x y z
N MET A 1 -0.77 5.76 29.76
CA MET A 1 -0.55 5.23 28.41
C MET A 1 -1.81 5.55 27.64
N SER A 2 -1.73 6.40 26.62
CA SER A 2 -2.91 6.67 25.78
C SER A 2 -3.29 5.35 25.11
N ASP A 3 -4.50 4.90 25.36
CA ASP A 3 -5.08 3.74 24.67
C ASP A 3 -5.30 4.15 23.21
N SER A 4 -4.20 4.12 22.43
CA SER A 4 -4.25 4.46 21.01
C SER A 4 -5.16 3.44 20.34
N ASN A 5 -6.27 3.94 19.78
CA ASN A 5 -7.16 3.08 19.01
C ASN A 5 -6.53 2.60 17.69
N LEU A 6 -5.35 3.15 17.36
CA LEU A 6 -4.58 2.89 16.14
C LEU A 6 -3.67 1.67 16.30
N MET A 7 -3.71 0.76 15.34
CA MET A 7 -2.79 -0.37 15.22
C MET A 7 -2.19 -0.42 13.81
N ILE A 8 -0.92 -0.84 13.72
CA ILE A 8 -0.21 -0.99 12.44
C ILE A 8 0.24 -2.43 12.30
N PHE A 9 -0.12 -3.06 11.20
CA PHE A 9 0.37 -4.37 10.79
C PHE A 9 1.18 -4.28 9.50
N THR A 10 2.01 -5.27 9.22
CA THR A 10 2.80 -5.35 8.00
C THR A 10 2.80 -6.76 7.44
N GLY A 11 2.76 -6.90 6.13
CA GLY A 11 3.17 -8.12 5.45
C GLY A 11 4.68 -8.14 5.22
N ASN A 12 5.14 -9.03 4.33
CA ASN A 12 6.55 -9.33 4.13
C ASN A 12 7.24 -8.45 3.08
N ALA A 13 6.51 -7.60 2.33
CA ALA A 13 7.11 -6.81 1.24
C ALA A 13 8.15 -5.80 1.72
N ASN A 14 7.90 -5.11 2.84
CA ASN A 14 8.85 -4.14 3.40
C ASN A 14 8.64 -3.93 4.91
N PRO A 15 8.94 -4.91 5.76
CA PRO A 15 8.76 -4.80 7.21
C PRO A 15 9.66 -3.68 7.82
N ALA A 16 10.78 -3.38 7.20
CA ALA A 16 11.66 -2.29 7.66
C ALA A 16 11.01 -0.91 7.53
N LEU A 17 10.22 -0.66 6.47
CA LEU A 17 9.45 0.56 6.33
C LEU A 17 8.37 0.65 7.39
N ALA A 18 7.61 -0.41 7.59
CA ALA A 18 6.55 -0.47 8.58
C ALA A 18 7.08 -0.23 10.01
N ALA A 19 8.23 -0.83 10.36
CA ALA A 19 8.89 -0.61 11.64
C ALA A 19 9.29 0.86 11.84
N LYS A 20 9.82 1.52 10.80
CA LYS A 20 10.17 2.95 10.86
C LYS A 20 8.94 3.83 11.02
N VAL A 21 7.83 3.51 10.35
CA VAL A 21 6.56 4.24 10.47
C VAL A 21 6.01 4.10 11.89
N ALA A 22 5.93 2.88 12.42
CA ALA A 22 5.46 2.60 13.77
C ALA A 22 6.31 3.33 14.83
N SER A 23 7.64 3.25 14.70
CA SER A 23 8.58 3.98 15.57
C SER A 23 8.38 5.50 15.51
N LYS A 24 8.16 6.05 14.31
CA LYS A 24 7.92 7.50 14.15
C LYS A 24 6.61 7.95 14.79
N LEU A 25 5.61 7.09 14.82
CA LEU A 25 4.32 7.34 15.46
C LEU A 25 4.32 7.00 16.97
N GLY A 26 5.40 6.42 17.50
CA GLY A 26 5.52 6.05 18.90
C GLY A 26 4.63 4.87 19.30
N ILE A 27 4.25 4.02 18.37
CA ILE A 27 3.43 2.82 18.62
C ILE A 27 4.16 1.55 18.16
N PRO A 28 3.92 0.38 18.81
CA PRO A 28 4.49 -0.88 18.34
C PRO A 28 3.81 -1.35 17.05
N LEU A 29 4.51 -2.20 16.29
CA LEU A 29 3.87 -3.00 15.26
C LEU A 29 2.98 -4.06 15.91
N GLY A 30 1.81 -4.27 15.32
CA GLY A 30 0.90 -5.36 15.67
C GLY A 30 1.52 -6.72 15.36
N LYS A 31 1.20 -7.71 16.19
CA LYS A 31 1.72 -9.07 16.05
C LYS A 31 0.87 -9.84 15.05
N ALA A 32 1.47 -10.21 13.94
CA ALA A 32 0.89 -11.08 12.94
C ALA A 32 1.94 -12.11 12.48
N PHE A 33 1.48 -13.28 12.14
CA PHE A 33 2.27 -14.30 11.45
C PHE A 33 1.84 -14.34 9.98
N VAL A 34 2.76 -14.06 9.07
CA VAL A 34 2.55 -14.08 7.63
C VAL A 34 3.62 -14.97 7.03
N SER A 35 3.22 -16.09 6.44
CA SER A 35 4.13 -17.12 5.93
C SER A 35 3.52 -17.85 4.75
N LYS A 36 4.18 -18.91 4.30
CA LYS A 36 3.70 -19.82 3.26
C LYS A 36 3.68 -21.25 3.76
N PHE A 37 2.69 -22.00 3.32
CA PHE A 37 2.71 -23.46 3.40
C PHE A 37 3.76 -24.06 2.44
N SER A 38 4.04 -25.35 2.58
CA SER A 38 5.02 -26.05 1.75
C SER A 38 4.69 -26.09 0.25
N ASP A 39 3.41 -25.95 -0.09
CA ASP A 39 2.89 -25.87 -1.46
C ASP A 39 2.88 -24.44 -2.03
N GLY A 40 3.28 -23.44 -1.22
CA GLY A 40 3.39 -22.03 -1.61
C GLY A 40 2.16 -21.17 -1.31
N GLU A 41 1.08 -21.73 -0.80
CA GLU A 41 -0.08 -20.95 -0.36
C GLU A 41 0.29 -20.05 0.81
N THR A 42 -0.19 -18.79 0.77
CA THR A 42 0.03 -17.84 1.85
C THR A 42 -0.88 -18.13 3.04
N THR A 43 -0.33 -18.05 4.24
CA THR A 43 -1.09 -18.13 5.50
C THR A 43 -0.88 -16.88 6.33
N VAL A 44 -1.95 -16.41 6.99
CA VAL A 44 -1.95 -15.24 7.86
C VAL A 44 -2.64 -15.55 9.17
N GLU A 45 -2.04 -15.12 10.28
CA GLU A 45 -2.64 -15.18 11.61
C GLU A 45 -2.42 -13.83 12.32
N ILE A 46 -3.50 -13.26 12.87
CA ILE A 46 -3.45 -12.03 13.68
C ILE A 46 -3.37 -12.44 15.16
N ASN A 47 -2.26 -12.11 15.80
CA ASN A 47 -1.91 -12.55 17.15
C ASN A 47 -2.16 -11.47 18.22
N GLU A 48 -3.10 -10.55 17.95
CA GLU A 48 -3.51 -9.50 18.88
C GLU A 48 -5.02 -9.23 18.78
N ASN A 49 -5.57 -8.66 19.85
CA ASN A 49 -6.96 -8.25 19.84
C ASN A 49 -7.12 -6.92 19.07
N VAL A 50 -7.79 -6.99 17.94
CA VAL A 50 -8.04 -5.85 17.05
C VAL A 50 -9.49 -5.37 17.07
N ARG A 51 -10.34 -5.94 17.95
CA ARG A 51 -11.75 -5.58 18.02
C ARG A 51 -11.94 -4.09 18.29
N GLY A 52 -12.70 -3.41 17.44
CA GLY A 52 -12.99 -1.99 17.54
C GLY A 52 -11.76 -1.10 17.34
N LYS A 53 -10.69 -1.61 16.73
CA LYS A 53 -9.47 -0.84 16.45
C LYS A 53 -9.47 -0.26 15.02
N ASP A 54 -8.82 0.88 14.86
CA ASP A 54 -8.48 1.47 13.58
C ASP A 54 -7.14 0.90 13.11
N VAL A 55 -7.17 0.05 12.09
CA VAL A 55 -6.03 -0.78 11.69
C VAL A 55 -5.47 -0.29 10.36
N PHE A 56 -4.15 -0.11 10.31
CA PHE A 56 -3.39 0.18 9.11
C PHE A 56 -2.55 -1.02 8.73
N VAL A 57 -2.71 -1.53 7.51
CA VAL A 57 -1.89 -2.62 6.95
C VAL A 57 -0.91 -2.03 5.96
N ILE A 58 0.38 -2.04 6.29
CA ILE A 58 1.45 -1.53 5.41
C ILE A 58 2.00 -2.70 4.59
N GLN A 59 1.70 -2.73 3.30
CA GLN A 59 2.14 -3.77 2.38
C GLN A 59 2.25 -3.24 0.96
N SER A 60 3.46 -3.15 0.42
CA SER A 60 3.67 -2.88 -1.01
C SER A 60 3.29 -4.09 -1.84
N THR A 61 2.68 -3.87 -3.01
CA THR A 61 2.38 -4.94 -3.96
C THR A 61 3.38 -4.95 -5.13
N CYS A 62 4.68 -4.70 -4.80
CA CYS A 62 5.82 -4.86 -5.69
C CYS A 62 6.17 -6.35 -5.88
N ALA A 63 7.22 -6.65 -6.62
CA ALA A 63 7.67 -8.03 -6.81
C ALA A 63 8.13 -8.67 -5.48
N PRO A 64 7.75 -9.93 -5.21
CA PRO A 64 6.83 -10.79 -5.97
C PRO A 64 5.37 -10.34 -5.85
N THR A 65 4.83 -9.77 -6.93
CA THR A 65 3.60 -8.99 -6.91
C THR A 65 2.38 -9.80 -6.46
N ASN A 66 2.23 -11.03 -6.94
CA ASN A 66 1.08 -11.86 -6.62
C ASN A 66 1.10 -12.29 -5.16
N ASP A 67 2.26 -12.67 -4.64
CA ASP A 67 2.42 -13.06 -3.24
C ASP A 67 2.08 -11.89 -2.30
N ASN A 68 2.69 -10.74 -2.55
CA ASN A 68 2.45 -9.54 -1.74
C ASN A 68 1.01 -9.05 -1.81
N LEU A 69 0.33 -9.23 -2.96
CA LEU A 69 -1.08 -8.92 -3.11
C LEU A 69 -1.95 -9.90 -2.30
N ILE A 70 -1.65 -11.20 -2.34
CA ILE A 70 -2.38 -12.20 -1.57
C ILE A 70 -2.17 -11.98 -0.07
N GLU A 71 -0.96 -11.63 0.38
CA GLU A 71 -0.70 -11.33 1.79
C GLU A 71 -1.65 -10.22 2.30
N ILE A 72 -1.74 -9.07 1.60
CA ILE A 72 -2.62 -7.99 2.05
C ILE A 72 -4.09 -8.38 2.02
N ILE A 73 -4.53 -9.15 1.01
CA ILE A 73 -5.90 -9.66 0.91
C ILE A 73 -6.24 -10.50 2.15
N LEU A 74 -5.41 -11.49 2.49
CA LEU A 74 -5.64 -12.38 3.61
C LEU A 74 -5.53 -11.66 4.96
N MET A 75 -4.61 -10.70 5.09
CA MET A 75 -4.52 -9.86 6.29
C MET A 75 -5.79 -9.06 6.53
N VAL A 76 -6.34 -8.43 5.48
CA VAL A 76 -7.59 -7.65 5.57
C VAL A 76 -8.76 -8.55 5.97
N ASP A 77 -8.91 -9.74 5.37
CA ASP A 77 -9.98 -10.68 5.74
C ASP A 77 -9.84 -11.15 7.21
N ALA A 78 -8.62 -11.48 7.64
CA ALA A 78 -8.37 -11.89 9.03
C ALA A 78 -8.71 -10.76 10.02
N LEU A 79 -8.32 -9.52 9.75
CA LEU A 79 -8.63 -8.36 10.58
C LEU A 79 -10.13 -8.06 10.62
N LYS A 80 -10.82 -8.17 9.49
CA LYS A 80 -12.28 -8.00 9.41
C LYS A 80 -13.01 -9.05 10.23
N ARG A 81 -12.61 -10.34 10.12
CA ARG A 81 -13.16 -11.43 10.94
C ARG A 81 -12.87 -11.27 12.41
N ALA A 82 -11.75 -10.64 12.76
CA ALA A 82 -11.40 -10.28 14.14
C ALA A 82 -12.11 -9.01 14.66
N SER A 83 -13.04 -8.45 13.87
CA SER A 83 -13.85 -7.27 14.18
C SER A 83 -13.05 -5.98 14.35
N ALA A 84 -12.00 -5.76 13.55
CA ALA A 84 -11.44 -4.42 13.39
C ALA A 84 -12.55 -3.44 12.98
N GLU A 85 -12.52 -2.23 13.50
CA GLU A 85 -13.56 -1.22 13.22
C GLU A 85 -13.37 -0.59 11.83
N ARG A 86 -12.13 -0.29 11.48
CA ARG A 86 -11.75 0.28 10.20
C ARG A 86 -10.41 -0.31 9.74
N ILE A 87 -10.28 -0.61 8.46
CA ILE A 87 -9.06 -1.16 7.88
C ILE A 87 -8.59 -0.26 6.74
N THR A 88 -7.42 0.36 6.93
CA THR A 88 -6.74 1.16 5.91
C THR A 88 -5.62 0.34 5.27
N ALA A 89 -5.68 0.13 3.97
CA ALA A 89 -4.61 -0.49 3.20
C ALA A 89 -3.58 0.57 2.80
N CYS A 90 -2.38 0.52 3.39
CA CYS A 90 -1.25 1.37 3.03
C CYS A 90 -0.37 0.63 2.04
N ILE A 91 -0.43 1.02 0.77
CA ILE A 91 0.24 0.33 -0.34
C ILE A 91 1.27 1.29 -0.97
N PRO A 92 2.51 1.37 -0.43
CA PRO A 92 3.53 2.30 -0.92
C PRO A 92 3.89 2.10 -2.39
N TYR A 93 3.76 0.88 -2.90
CA TYR A 93 3.82 0.58 -4.33
C TYR A 93 2.56 -0.18 -4.73
N PHE A 94 1.70 0.45 -5.53
CA PHE A 94 0.47 -0.13 -6.03
C PHE A 94 0.74 -0.91 -7.33
N GLY A 95 0.82 -2.22 -7.23
CA GLY A 95 1.04 -3.14 -8.35
C GLY A 95 -0.14 -3.17 -9.32
N TYR A 96 0.10 -3.68 -10.54
CA TYR A 96 -0.90 -3.74 -11.62
C TYR A 96 -1.42 -2.37 -12.12
N ALA A 97 -0.89 -1.26 -11.61
CA ALA A 97 -1.31 0.09 -11.96
C ALA A 97 -1.06 0.49 -13.42
N ARG A 98 -0.12 -0.17 -14.11
CA ARG A 98 0.24 0.15 -15.50
C ARG A 98 -0.87 -0.11 -16.51
N GLN A 99 -1.82 -0.99 -16.18
CA GLN A 99 -3.01 -1.27 -16.99
C GLN A 99 -4.22 -0.56 -16.41
N ASP A 100 -4.24 0.75 -16.58
CA ASP A 100 -5.26 1.68 -16.09
C ASP A 100 -6.32 2.02 -17.13
N ARG A 101 -6.11 1.62 -18.39
CA ARG A 101 -6.99 1.89 -19.52
C ARG A 101 -6.90 0.79 -20.59
N ARG A 102 -7.90 0.74 -21.43
CA ARG A 102 -7.92 -0.14 -22.61
C ARG A 102 -7.49 0.65 -23.85
N PRO A 103 -6.36 0.34 -24.48
CA PRO A 103 -5.98 0.92 -25.76
C PRO A 103 -7.00 0.56 -26.86
N ARG A 104 -7.10 1.41 -27.90
CA ARG A 104 -8.00 1.14 -29.01
C ARG A 104 -7.70 -0.22 -29.66
N SER A 105 -8.75 -0.91 -30.09
CA SER A 105 -8.66 -2.19 -30.80
C SER A 105 -8.03 -3.34 -30.02
N THR A 106 -7.88 -3.24 -28.70
CA THR A 106 -7.36 -4.31 -27.86
C THR A 106 -8.43 -4.90 -26.94
N ARG A 107 -8.25 -6.17 -26.55
CA ARG A 107 -9.12 -6.88 -25.59
C ARG A 107 -8.26 -7.25 -24.37
N VAL A 108 -7.91 -6.24 -23.57
CA VAL A 108 -7.08 -6.40 -22.37
C VAL A 108 -7.87 -6.06 -21.10
N ALA A 109 -7.42 -6.60 -19.97
CA ALA A 109 -7.97 -6.22 -18.69
C ALA A 109 -7.55 -4.77 -18.33
N ILE A 110 -8.37 -4.11 -17.52
CA ILE A 110 -7.97 -2.91 -16.77
C ILE A 110 -7.59 -3.40 -15.37
N SER A 111 -6.35 -3.89 -15.25
CA SER A 111 -5.91 -4.59 -14.04
C SER A 111 -5.95 -3.72 -12.79
N ALA A 112 -5.68 -2.42 -12.92
CA ALA A 112 -5.79 -1.48 -11.81
C ALA A 112 -7.21 -1.46 -11.21
N ARG A 113 -8.26 -1.48 -12.06
CA ARG A 113 -9.66 -1.55 -11.58
C ARG A 113 -9.98 -2.91 -10.95
N VAL A 114 -9.43 -4.00 -11.48
CA VAL A 114 -9.63 -5.35 -10.91
C VAL A 114 -9.07 -5.39 -9.48
N ILE A 115 -7.86 -4.86 -9.26
CA ILE A 115 -7.26 -4.81 -7.92
C ILE A 115 -8.06 -3.90 -6.98
N ALA A 116 -8.53 -2.75 -7.46
CA ALA A 116 -9.40 -1.87 -6.67
C ALA A 116 -10.66 -2.62 -6.19
N ASN A 117 -11.36 -3.28 -7.10
CA ASN A 117 -12.57 -4.06 -6.77
C ASN A 117 -12.29 -5.18 -5.76
N ILE A 118 -11.13 -5.87 -5.87
CA ILE A 118 -10.75 -6.91 -4.92
C ILE A 118 -10.55 -6.31 -3.53
N LEU A 119 -9.78 -5.22 -3.40
CA LEU A 119 -9.52 -4.58 -2.12
C LEU A 119 -10.80 -4.08 -1.45
N GLU A 120 -11.70 -3.46 -2.20
CA GLU A 120 -13.01 -3.05 -1.68
C GLU A 120 -13.86 -4.25 -1.27
N GLY A 121 -13.93 -5.27 -2.15
CA GLY A 121 -14.75 -6.46 -1.92
C GLY A 121 -14.38 -7.26 -0.67
N ILE A 122 -13.09 -7.28 -0.29
CA ILE A 122 -12.64 -7.92 0.94
C ILE A 122 -12.86 -7.06 2.19
N GLY A 123 -13.22 -5.77 2.03
CA GLY A 123 -13.59 -4.88 3.14
C GLY A 123 -12.51 -3.93 3.58
N VAL A 124 -11.65 -3.46 2.67
CA VAL A 124 -10.84 -2.26 2.90
C VAL A 124 -11.75 -1.04 2.95
N ASP A 125 -11.60 -0.21 3.98
CA ASP A 125 -12.40 1.00 4.17
C ASP A 125 -11.73 2.25 3.60
N ARG A 126 -10.41 2.23 3.42
CA ARG A 126 -9.59 3.33 2.89
C ARG A 126 -8.31 2.80 2.28
N VAL A 127 -7.83 3.45 1.23
CA VAL A 127 -6.54 3.13 0.60
C VAL A 127 -5.61 4.33 0.69
N LEU A 128 -4.36 4.08 1.08
CA LEU A 128 -3.27 5.04 1.04
C LEU A 128 -2.20 4.49 0.10
N ILE A 129 -1.94 5.21 -0.98
CA ILE A 129 -0.96 4.84 -2.02
C ILE A 129 0.07 5.96 -2.19
N MET A 130 1.20 5.65 -2.81
CA MET A 130 2.24 6.64 -3.08
C MET A 130 2.57 6.66 -4.56
N ASP A 131 2.62 7.86 -5.16
CA ASP A 131 3.01 8.10 -6.57
C ASP A 131 2.36 7.09 -7.51
N VAL A 132 1.04 6.95 -7.45
CA VAL A 132 0.31 6.03 -8.32
C VAL A 132 0.63 6.28 -9.80
N HIS A 133 0.63 5.24 -10.61
CA HIS A 133 1.04 5.29 -12.02
C HIS A 133 0.28 6.35 -12.83
N ALA A 134 -1.00 6.52 -12.55
CA ALA A 134 -1.86 7.52 -13.18
C ALA A 134 -2.95 7.98 -12.20
N ASP A 135 -3.18 9.28 -12.08
CA ASP A 135 -4.06 9.87 -11.06
C ASP A 135 -5.51 9.41 -11.15
N GLN A 136 -5.99 9.07 -12.37
CA GLN A 136 -7.33 8.53 -12.57
C GLN A 136 -7.59 7.20 -11.85
N ILE A 137 -6.55 6.47 -11.43
CA ILE A 137 -6.70 5.22 -10.66
C ILE A 137 -7.42 5.47 -9.33
N GLN A 138 -7.30 6.66 -8.75
CA GLN A 138 -8.04 7.05 -7.55
C GLN A 138 -9.56 6.95 -7.78
N GLY A 139 -10.03 7.26 -8.99
CA GLY A 139 -11.42 7.12 -9.40
C GLY A 139 -11.89 5.69 -9.68
N PHE A 140 -11.01 4.69 -9.54
CA PHE A 140 -11.40 3.28 -9.63
C PHE A 140 -11.92 2.73 -8.31
N PHE A 141 -11.75 3.46 -7.24
CA PHE A 141 -12.24 3.11 -5.92
C PHE A 141 -13.52 3.87 -5.59
N ASP A 142 -14.46 3.18 -4.96
CA ASP A 142 -15.67 3.77 -4.38
C ASP A 142 -15.45 4.16 -2.90
N ILE A 143 -14.30 3.79 -2.32
CA ILE A 143 -13.82 4.16 -0.98
C ILE A 143 -12.79 5.29 -1.07
N PRO A 144 -12.54 6.03 0.04
CA PRO A 144 -11.53 7.08 0.07
C PRO A 144 -10.13 6.59 -0.29
N VAL A 145 -9.43 7.35 -1.14
CA VAL A 145 -8.06 7.11 -1.55
C VAL A 145 -7.19 8.32 -1.27
N ASP A 146 -6.08 8.12 -0.55
CA ASP A 146 -5.04 9.13 -0.38
C ASP A 146 -3.85 8.77 -1.26
N ASN A 147 -3.60 9.56 -2.30
CA ASN A 147 -2.38 9.44 -3.10
C ASN A 147 -1.33 10.41 -2.55
N ILE A 148 -0.29 9.87 -1.91
CA ILE A 148 0.82 10.65 -1.33
C ILE A 148 1.92 10.78 -2.38
N TYR A 149 2.50 11.98 -2.48
CA TYR A 149 3.61 12.24 -3.39
C TYR A 149 4.95 12.21 -2.65
N ALA A 150 5.93 11.50 -3.21
CA ALA A 150 7.29 11.44 -2.67
C ALA A 150 8.11 12.69 -3.01
N SER A 151 7.70 13.49 -3.99
CA SER A 151 8.41 14.68 -4.45
C SER A 151 8.85 15.64 -3.33
N PRO A 152 8.05 15.96 -2.30
CA PRO A 152 8.51 16.82 -1.21
C PRO A 152 9.65 16.21 -0.39
N ILE A 153 9.70 14.89 -0.29
CA ILE A 153 10.76 14.15 0.43
C ILE A 153 12.04 14.15 -0.39
N LEU A 154 11.93 13.87 -1.68
CA LEU A 154 13.05 13.86 -2.62
C LEU A 154 13.66 15.26 -2.74
N LEU A 155 12.82 16.30 -2.86
CA LEU A 155 13.28 17.69 -2.91
C LEU A 155 14.07 18.07 -1.66
N LYS A 156 13.58 17.73 -0.46
CA LYS A 156 14.30 17.99 0.80
C LYS A 156 15.65 17.27 0.85
N ASP A 157 15.74 16.06 0.32
CA ASP A 157 17.02 15.32 0.27
C ASP A 157 18.02 15.97 -0.70
N LEU A 158 17.55 16.38 -1.88
CA LEU A 158 18.36 17.10 -2.87
C LEU A 158 18.88 18.44 -2.32
N GLN A 159 18.01 19.21 -1.65
CA GLN A 159 18.40 20.48 -1.03
C GLN A 159 19.48 20.29 0.04
N LYS A 160 19.40 19.23 0.86
CA LYS A 160 20.45 18.93 1.87
C LYS A 160 21.80 18.60 1.26
N LYS A 161 21.83 17.99 0.06
CA LYS A 161 23.06 17.61 -0.64
C LYS A 161 23.76 18.80 -1.30
N ASN A 162 23.04 19.91 -1.47
CA ASN A 162 23.56 21.19 -1.99
C ASN A 162 24.44 21.03 -3.25
N TYR A 163 23.92 20.29 -4.23
CA TYR A 163 24.58 20.09 -5.52
C TYR A 163 24.78 21.42 -6.24
N LYS A 164 25.99 21.63 -6.79
CA LYS A 164 26.26 22.73 -7.74
C LYS A 164 25.85 22.28 -9.14
N ASP A 165 25.25 23.19 -9.90
CA ASP A 165 24.84 22.94 -11.29
C ASP A 165 23.96 21.69 -11.48
N LEU A 166 22.94 21.57 -10.61
CA LEU A 166 22.01 20.45 -10.60
C LEU A 166 21.20 20.41 -11.91
N LEU A 167 21.25 19.28 -12.60
CA LEU A 167 20.38 18.95 -13.71
C LEU A 167 19.46 17.78 -13.30
N VAL A 168 18.15 18.00 -13.46
CA VAL A 168 17.14 16.94 -13.23
C VAL A 168 16.69 16.40 -14.57
N VAL A 169 16.72 15.08 -14.74
CA VAL A 169 16.39 14.40 -15.99
C VAL A 169 15.23 13.43 -15.76
N SER A 170 14.17 13.59 -16.55
CA SER A 170 13.09 12.60 -16.59
C SER A 170 13.41 11.50 -17.60
N PRO A 171 13.19 10.21 -17.28
CA PRO A 171 13.43 9.10 -18.21
C PRO A 171 12.41 9.04 -19.36
N ASP A 172 11.24 9.65 -19.19
CA ASP A 172 10.17 9.69 -20.19
C ASP A 172 9.28 10.92 -20.02
N ILE A 173 8.36 11.13 -20.96
CA ILE A 173 7.42 12.27 -20.96
C ILE A 173 6.49 12.21 -19.73
N GLY A 174 6.08 11.03 -19.28
CA GLY A 174 5.20 10.86 -18.13
C GLY A 174 5.83 11.29 -16.81
N GLY A 175 7.16 11.24 -16.71
CA GLY A 175 7.91 11.66 -15.54
C GLY A 175 8.23 13.16 -15.47
N VAL A 176 8.06 13.91 -16.55
CA VAL A 176 8.47 15.35 -16.64
C VAL A 176 7.77 16.21 -15.58
N VAL A 177 6.50 15.95 -15.29
CA VAL A 177 5.76 16.71 -14.28
C VAL A 177 6.31 16.51 -12.86
N ARG A 178 7.03 15.39 -12.63
CA ARG A 178 7.64 15.06 -11.33
C ARG A 178 9.09 15.52 -11.22
N ALA A 179 9.76 15.76 -12.36
CA ALA A 179 11.12 16.25 -12.43
C ALA A 179 11.19 17.77 -12.21
#